data_48b2a2df800cc14575b94e1f9f8041a4
#
_entry.id   48b2a2df800cc14575b94e1f9f8041a4
#
_cell.length_a   1.000
_cell.length_b   1.000
_cell.length_c   1.000
_cell.angle_alpha   90.00
_cell.angle_beta   90.00
_cell.angle_gamma   90.00
#
_symmetry.space_group_name_H-M   'P 1'
#
loop_
_entity.id
_entity.type
_entity.pdbx_description
1 polymer ?
#
loop_
_entity_poly.entity_id
_entity_poly.type
_entity_poly.pdbx_seq_one_letter_code
_entity_poly.pdbx_strand_id
1 'polypeptide(L)'
;KSVCAPRRTADAQAGTRRKEEPIGKTSRTVVRNERYRKNAIGVRERHNERKNEAYSNPDVLLEYSGQNVVFKTCGAPTYAQQFDRMVAEGAVSTRGLKPDAYVFDEMVFDVNTEYFERHGGYEYAKKFYAEAYELAKQIAGGEQYVISAVMHADERNREASDRLGKDVFHYHMHVIYLPVVEKEIRWSKRCRDPALRG
;
A
#
# COMPACT_ATOMS: atom_id res chain seq x y z
N LYS A 1 -26.71 0.75 75.08
CA LYS A 1 -27.62 0.73 73.88
C LYS A 1 -26.74 0.81 72.63
N SER A 2 -26.55 -0.36 72.02
CA SER A 2 -25.76 -0.53 70.82
C SER A 2 -26.68 -0.43 69.60
N VAL A 3 -26.33 0.44 68.64
CA VAL A 3 -27.08 0.56 67.38
C VAL A 3 -26.26 -0.03 66.27
N CYS A 4 -26.79 -1.11 65.75
CA CYS A 4 -26.17 -1.86 64.59
C CYS A 4 -26.53 -1.15 63.29
N ALA A 5 -25.50 -0.81 62.43
CA ALA A 5 -25.70 -0.24 61.12
C ALA A 5 -25.86 -1.36 60.08
N PRO A 6 -26.70 -1.19 59.06
CA PRO A 6 -26.96 -2.22 58.06
C PRO A 6 -25.78 -2.35 57.07
N ARG A 7 -25.44 -3.60 56.72
CA ARG A 7 -24.49 -3.96 55.69
C ARG A 7 -25.04 -3.58 54.30
N ARG A 8 -24.28 -2.81 53.52
CA ARG A 8 -24.53 -2.60 52.10
C ARG A 8 -24.09 -3.86 51.34
N THR A 9 -25.00 -4.49 50.65
CA THR A 9 -24.73 -5.53 49.65
C THR A 9 -24.15 -4.85 48.45
N ALA A 10 -22.91 -5.19 48.08
CA ALA A 10 -22.30 -4.80 46.83
C ALA A 10 -22.85 -5.67 45.71
N ASP A 11 -23.66 -5.08 44.84
CA ASP A 11 -24.05 -5.69 43.57
C ASP A 11 -22.80 -5.78 42.66
N ALA A 12 -22.29 -6.98 42.55
CA ALA A 12 -21.24 -7.30 41.56
C ALA A 12 -21.89 -7.33 40.17
N GLN A 13 -21.78 -6.25 39.43
CA GLN A 13 -22.01 -6.27 37.98
C GLN A 13 -20.95 -7.16 37.37
N ALA A 14 -21.35 -8.37 37.00
CA ALA A 14 -20.57 -9.27 36.18
C ALA A 14 -20.42 -8.68 34.75
N GLY A 15 -19.37 -7.92 34.55
CA GLY A 15 -18.93 -7.53 33.21
C GLY A 15 -18.66 -8.79 32.40
N THR A 16 -19.48 -9.08 31.41
CA THR A 16 -19.23 -10.11 30.40
C THR A 16 -17.93 -9.79 29.70
N ARG A 17 -16.84 -10.38 30.14
CA ARG A 17 -15.59 -10.46 29.38
C ARG A 17 -15.93 -11.11 28.04
N ARG A 18 -15.96 -10.32 26.95
CA ARG A 18 -15.93 -10.90 25.61
C ARG A 18 -14.71 -11.81 25.58
N LYS A 19 -14.93 -13.10 25.40
CA LYS A 19 -13.88 -14.05 25.09
C LYS A 19 -13.27 -13.57 23.77
N GLU A 20 -12.04 -13.09 23.82
CA GLU A 20 -11.24 -12.92 22.62
C GLU A 20 -11.09 -14.32 22.01
N GLU A 21 -11.75 -14.54 20.88
CA GLU A 21 -11.51 -15.75 20.12
C GLU A 21 -10.04 -15.76 19.71
N PRO A 22 -9.35 -16.91 19.80
CA PRO A 22 -7.95 -16.99 19.38
C PRO A 22 -7.87 -16.55 17.92
N ILE A 23 -6.97 -15.60 17.65
CA ILE A 23 -6.65 -15.14 16.30
C ILE A 23 -6.30 -16.38 15.47
N GLY A 24 -7.26 -16.82 14.65
CA GLY A 24 -7.09 -18.00 13.81
C GLY A 24 -5.88 -17.82 12.89
N LYS A 25 -5.23 -18.91 12.50
CA LYS A 25 -4.04 -18.96 11.61
C LYS A 25 -4.23 -18.25 10.25
N THR A 26 -5.40 -17.72 9.96
CA THR A 26 -5.83 -17.10 8.70
C THR A 26 -5.66 -15.59 8.62
N SER A 27 -5.36 -14.90 9.73
CA SER A 27 -5.17 -13.45 9.73
C SER A 27 -3.73 -13.11 9.34
N ARG A 28 -3.43 -13.10 8.03
CA ARG A 28 -2.11 -12.76 7.51
C ARG A 28 -2.17 -11.42 6.78
N THR A 29 -1.27 -10.53 7.16
CA THR A 29 -0.92 -9.33 6.40
C THR A 29 0.44 -9.57 5.77
N VAL A 30 0.57 -9.29 4.50
CA VAL A 30 1.84 -9.40 3.76
C VAL A 30 2.12 -8.05 3.11
N VAL A 31 3.36 -7.58 3.25
CA VAL A 31 3.88 -6.48 2.45
C VAL A 31 5.01 -7.05 1.60
N ARG A 32 4.88 -6.96 0.30
CA ARG A 32 5.88 -7.39 -0.67
C ARG A 32 6.47 -6.17 -1.35
N ASN A 33 7.75 -6.24 -1.72
CA ASN A 33 8.38 -5.25 -2.57
C ASN A 33 8.97 -5.92 -3.79
N GLU A 34 8.60 -5.47 -4.98
CA GLU A 34 9.10 -5.96 -6.26
C GLU A 34 9.79 -4.82 -7.01
N ARG A 35 10.80 -5.15 -7.83
CA ARG A 35 11.61 -4.18 -8.56
C ARG A 35 11.37 -4.26 -10.05
N TYR A 36 11.32 -3.10 -10.69
CA TYR A 36 11.11 -3.02 -12.14
C TYR A 36 12.13 -2.12 -12.82
N ARG A 37 12.52 -2.56 -14.00
CA ARG A 37 13.24 -1.73 -14.95
C ARG A 37 12.27 -0.79 -15.65
N LYS A 38 12.78 0.33 -16.15
CA LYS A 38 11.95 1.32 -16.84
C LYS A 38 11.13 0.74 -18.00
N ASN A 39 11.71 -0.18 -18.78
CA ASN A 39 11.03 -0.81 -19.92
C ASN A 39 9.97 -1.85 -19.53
N ALA A 40 9.96 -2.30 -18.29
CA ALA A 40 9.02 -3.32 -17.78
C ALA A 40 7.86 -2.74 -16.98
N ILE A 41 7.95 -1.49 -16.52
CA ILE A 41 6.95 -0.90 -15.60
C ILE A 41 5.56 -0.74 -16.22
N GLY A 42 5.47 -0.61 -17.55
CA GLY A 42 4.20 -0.42 -18.25
C GLY A 42 3.20 -1.57 -18.07
N VAL A 43 3.67 -2.78 -17.76
CA VAL A 43 2.77 -3.91 -17.44
C VAL A 43 2.08 -3.65 -16.12
N ARG A 44 2.82 -3.17 -15.12
CA ARG A 44 2.26 -2.83 -13.81
C ARG A 44 1.36 -1.62 -13.87
N GLU A 45 1.74 -0.60 -14.62
CA GLU A 45 0.88 0.57 -14.86
C GLU A 45 -0.49 0.14 -15.38
N ARG A 46 -0.53 -0.69 -16.43
CA ARG A 46 -1.81 -1.15 -16.99
C ARG A 46 -2.64 -1.97 -16.00
N HIS A 47 -1.99 -2.77 -15.16
CA HIS A 47 -2.68 -3.52 -14.10
C HIS A 47 -3.23 -2.59 -13.03
N ASN A 48 -2.40 -1.72 -12.47
CA ASN A 48 -2.74 -0.87 -11.35
C ASN A 48 -3.79 0.19 -11.72
N GLU A 49 -3.69 0.73 -12.94
CA GLU A 49 -4.61 1.76 -13.45
C GLU A 49 -5.82 1.18 -14.19
N ARG A 50 -5.99 -0.16 -14.17
CA ARG A 50 -7.07 -0.87 -14.87
C ARG A 50 -7.18 -0.50 -16.37
N LYS A 51 -6.03 -0.37 -17.05
CA LYS A 51 -5.94 -0.01 -18.49
C LYS A 51 -5.97 -1.20 -19.44
N ASN A 52 -6.05 -2.44 -18.94
CA ASN A 52 -6.19 -3.61 -19.79
C ASN A 52 -7.68 -3.83 -20.13
N GLU A 53 -7.96 -4.25 -21.36
CA GLU A 53 -9.31 -4.64 -21.79
C GLU A 53 -9.76 -5.97 -21.18
N ALA A 54 -8.80 -6.85 -20.85
CA ALA A 54 -9.05 -8.14 -20.22
C ALA A 54 -7.89 -8.49 -19.26
N TYR A 55 -8.21 -9.29 -18.25
CA TYR A 55 -7.28 -9.79 -17.24
C TYR A 55 -7.22 -11.31 -17.28
N SER A 56 -6.04 -11.88 -17.08
CA SER A 56 -5.86 -13.33 -16.91
C SER A 56 -6.51 -13.84 -15.62
N ASN A 57 -6.63 -12.98 -14.61
CA ASN A 57 -7.40 -13.26 -13.42
C ASN A 57 -8.89 -12.99 -13.70
N PRO A 58 -9.75 -14.04 -13.80
CA PRO A 58 -11.17 -13.87 -14.08
C PRO A 58 -11.95 -13.25 -12.91
N ASP A 59 -11.30 -13.06 -11.78
CA ASP A 59 -11.90 -12.46 -10.60
C ASP A 59 -11.79 -10.92 -10.59
N VAL A 60 -11.06 -10.34 -11.55
CA VAL A 60 -11.07 -8.90 -11.79
C VAL A 60 -12.38 -8.55 -12.51
N LEU A 61 -13.23 -7.81 -11.82
CA LEU A 61 -14.54 -7.38 -12.30
C LEU A 61 -14.52 -5.87 -12.60
N LEU A 62 -14.26 -5.52 -13.87
CA LEU A 62 -14.05 -4.12 -14.28
C LEU A 62 -15.26 -3.22 -14.00
N GLU A 63 -16.46 -3.76 -13.95
CA GLU A 63 -17.67 -3.03 -13.55
C GLU A 63 -17.61 -2.49 -12.11
N TYR A 64 -16.76 -3.06 -11.27
CA TYR A 64 -16.52 -2.62 -9.90
C TYR A 64 -15.30 -1.71 -9.75
N SER A 65 -14.56 -1.42 -10.84
CA SER A 65 -13.34 -0.59 -10.76
C SER A 65 -13.60 0.84 -10.27
N GLY A 66 -14.84 1.30 -10.33
CA GLY A 66 -15.27 2.56 -9.70
C GLY A 66 -15.17 2.56 -8.16
N GLN A 67 -15.00 1.38 -7.52
CA GLN A 67 -14.79 1.24 -6.09
C GLN A 67 -13.30 1.29 -5.71
N ASN A 68 -12.38 1.24 -6.68
CA ASN A 68 -10.95 1.39 -6.41
C ASN A 68 -10.68 2.78 -5.84
N VAL A 69 -9.78 2.85 -4.86
CA VAL A 69 -9.43 4.13 -4.20
C VAL A 69 -8.05 4.56 -4.64
N VAL A 70 -7.97 5.69 -5.31
CA VAL A 70 -6.71 6.28 -5.75
C VAL A 70 -6.21 7.24 -4.69
N PHE A 71 -5.10 6.92 -4.03
CA PHE A 71 -4.42 7.78 -3.06
C PHE A 71 -3.46 8.76 -3.75
N LYS A 72 -2.84 8.31 -4.85
CA LYS A 72 -2.00 9.16 -5.68
C LYS A 72 -2.11 8.79 -7.15
N THR A 73 -2.37 9.80 -7.98
CA THR A 73 -2.39 9.68 -9.44
C THR A 73 -1.00 9.99 -10.01
N CYS A 74 -0.59 9.26 -11.03
CA CYS A 74 0.61 9.58 -11.81
C CYS A 74 0.45 10.97 -12.47
N GLY A 75 1.46 11.80 -12.31
CA GLY A 75 1.45 13.18 -12.85
C GLY A 75 1.78 13.28 -14.34
N ALA A 76 2.07 12.17 -15.03
CA ALA A 76 2.32 12.06 -16.45
C ALA A 76 1.46 10.95 -17.06
N PRO A 77 1.33 10.86 -18.40
CA PRO A 77 0.53 9.83 -19.06
C PRO A 77 0.97 8.39 -18.74
N THR A 78 2.26 8.17 -18.47
CA THR A 78 2.81 6.87 -18.07
C THR A 78 3.79 7.00 -16.91
N TYR A 79 3.98 5.91 -16.15
CA TYR A 79 4.98 5.85 -15.08
C TYR A 79 6.40 6.11 -15.60
N ALA A 80 6.73 5.56 -16.77
CA ALA A 80 8.02 5.79 -17.41
C ALA A 80 8.25 7.27 -17.79
N GLN A 81 7.23 7.95 -18.30
CA GLN A 81 7.29 9.38 -18.61
C GLN A 81 7.38 10.25 -17.34
N GLN A 82 6.70 9.85 -16.26
CA GLN A 82 6.86 10.52 -14.97
C GLN A 82 8.30 10.44 -14.46
N PHE A 83 8.93 9.26 -14.56
CA PHE A 83 10.33 9.09 -14.22
C PHE A 83 11.23 9.99 -15.06
N ASP A 84 11.02 10.02 -16.40
CA ASP A 84 11.83 10.87 -17.31
C ASP A 84 11.70 12.35 -16.95
N ARG A 85 10.50 12.78 -16.63
CA ARG A 85 10.23 14.16 -16.19
C ARG A 85 11.01 14.48 -14.90
N MET A 86 10.94 13.61 -13.90
CA MET A 86 11.65 13.81 -12.62
C MET A 86 13.17 13.84 -12.80
N VAL A 87 13.71 13.05 -13.74
CA VAL A 87 15.13 13.10 -14.10
C VAL A 87 15.48 14.42 -14.79
N ALA A 88 14.67 14.87 -15.74
CA ALA A 88 14.87 16.12 -16.47
C ALA A 88 14.79 17.35 -15.56
N GLU A 89 13.89 17.34 -14.58
CA GLU A 89 13.74 18.38 -13.57
C GLU A 89 14.80 18.34 -12.46
N GLY A 90 15.65 17.29 -12.45
CA GLY A 90 16.68 17.11 -11.42
C GLY A 90 16.16 16.65 -10.06
N ALA A 91 14.88 16.26 -9.97
CA ALA A 91 14.28 15.72 -8.75
C ALA A 91 14.88 14.36 -8.35
N VAL A 92 15.32 13.58 -9.34
CA VAL A 92 16.08 12.33 -9.16
C VAL A 92 17.25 12.28 -10.13
N SER A 93 18.31 11.55 -9.77
CA SER A 93 19.50 11.41 -10.61
C SER A 93 19.74 9.95 -10.94
N THR A 94 19.97 9.68 -12.22
CA THR A 94 20.39 8.35 -12.72
C THR A 94 21.90 8.21 -12.83
N ARG A 95 22.65 9.18 -12.32
CA ARG A 95 24.12 9.19 -12.43
C ARG A 95 24.73 7.96 -11.77
N GLY A 96 25.52 7.22 -12.53
CA GLY A 96 26.18 6.00 -12.06
C GLY A 96 25.30 4.75 -12.11
N LEU A 97 24.06 4.85 -12.56
CA LEU A 97 23.22 3.69 -12.83
C LEU A 97 23.57 3.07 -14.19
N LYS A 98 23.46 1.74 -14.27
CA LYS A 98 23.53 1.03 -15.54
C LYS A 98 22.26 1.29 -16.36
N PRO A 99 22.31 1.17 -17.71
CA PRO A 99 21.13 1.38 -18.56
C PRO A 99 19.94 0.46 -18.24
N ASP A 100 20.20 -0.71 -17.68
CA ASP A 100 19.22 -1.72 -17.32
C ASP A 100 18.92 -1.78 -15.81
N ALA A 101 19.27 -0.73 -15.06
CA ALA A 101 19.04 -0.67 -13.62
C ALA A 101 17.54 -0.75 -13.28
N TYR A 102 17.26 -1.31 -12.14
CA TYR A 102 15.94 -1.21 -11.52
C TYR A 102 15.76 0.21 -10.97
N VAL A 103 14.74 0.91 -11.44
CA VAL A 103 14.47 2.31 -11.09
C VAL A 103 13.08 2.53 -10.51
N PHE A 104 12.27 1.48 -10.50
CA PHE A 104 10.96 1.46 -9.84
C PHE A 104 10.91 0.32 -8.84
N ASP A 105 10.28 0.58 -7.72
CA ASP A 105 9.85 -0.44 -6.77
C ASP A 105 8.33 -0.38 -6.63
N GLU A 106 7.71 -1.52 -6.36
CA GLU A 106 6.29 -1.65 -6.06
C GLU A 106 6.12 -2.28 -4.68
N MET A 107 5.51 -1.56 -3.75
CA MET A 107 4.99 -2.15 -2.52
C MET A 107 3.57 -2.65 -2.76
N VAL A 108 3.33 -3.92 -2.43
CA VAL A 108 1.98 -4.50 -2.43
C VAL A 108 1.61 -4.84 -0.99
N PHE A 109 0.58 -4.16 -0.50
CA PHE A 109 -0.01 -4.43 0.80
C PHE A 109 -1.21 -5.35 0.61
N ASP A 110 -1.11 -6.55 1.15
CA ASP A 110 -2.10 -7.61 0.98
C ASP A 110 -2.56 -8.07 2.37
N VAL A 111 -3.84 -7.96 2.63
CA VAL A 111 -4.46 -8.32 3.91
C VAL A 111 -5.58 -9.31 3.67
N ASN A 112 -5.67 -10.33 4.51
CA ASN A 112 -6.71 -11.34 4.41
C ASN A 112 -8.11 -10.71 4.34
N THR A 113 -8.89 -11.11 3.35
CA THR A 113 -10.25 -10.63 3.12
C THR A 113 -11.14 -10.74 4.35
N GLU A 114 -11.05 -11.84 5.13
CA GLU A 114 -11.85 -12.03 6.34
C GLU A 114 -11.56 -11.01 7.43
N TYR A 115 -10.34 -10.50 7.48
CA TYR A 115 -9.99 -9.45 8.43
C TYR A 115 -10.87 -8.22 8.19
N PHE A 116 -10.97 -7.78 6.94
CA PHE A 116 -11.80 -6.63 6.60
C PHE A 116 -13.30 -6.91 6.81
N GLU A 117 -13.78 -8.09 6.43
CA GLU A 117 -15.18 -8.47 6.64
C GLU A 117 -15.61 -8.41 8.12
N ARG A 118 -14.71 -8.80 9.03
CA ARG A 118 -14.95 -8.75 10.48
C ARG A 118 -14.89 -7.33 11.06
N HIS A 119 -14.23 -6.40 10.40
CA HIS A 119 -13.99 -5.04 10.91
C HIS A 119 -14.80 -3.94 10.21
N GLY A 120 -15.70 -4.30 9.31
CA GLY A 120 -16.57 -3.33 8.63
C GLY A 120 -16.37 -3.26 7.11
N GLY A 121 -15.70 -4.26 6.52
CA GLY A 121 -15.60 -4.44 5.07
C GLY A 121 -14.89 -3.29 4.36
N TYR A 122 -15.48 -2.85 3.26
CA TYR A 122 -14.92 -1.83 2.38
C TYR A 122 -14.58 -0.51 3.07
N GLU A 123 -15.47 -0.01 3.93
CA GLU A 123 -15.24 1.27 4.62
C GLU A 123 -14.06 1.23 5.60
N TYR A 124 -13.86 0.09 6.23
CA TYR A 124 -12.69 -0.12 7.08
C TYR A 124 -11.42 -0.31 6.24
N ALA A 125 -11.49 -1.04 5.13
CA ALA A 125 -10.36 -1.22 4.22
C ALA A 125 -9.84 0.12 3.68
N LYS A 126 -10.73 1.05 3.30
CA LYS A 126 -10.32 2.40 2.88
C LYS A 126 -9.50 3.14 3.94
N LYS A 127 -9.94 3.09 5.19
CA LYS A 127 -9.22 3.74 6.31
C LYS A 127 -7.88 3.06 6.55
N PHE A 128 -7.86 1.74 6.58
CA PHE A 128 -6.64 0.95 6.77
C PHE A 128 -5.60 1.26 5.70
N TYR A 129 -5.99 1.27 4.42
CA TYR A 129 -5.06 1.55 3.34
C TYR A 129 -4.68 3.02 3.23
N ALA A 130 -5.49 3.96 3.71
CA ALA A 130 -5.07 5.34 3.87
C ALA A 130 -3.90 5.47 4.86
N GLU A 131 -3.97 4.80 6.01
CA GLU A 131 -2.88 4.77 6.99
C GLU A 131 -1.66 4.02 6.44
N ALA A 132 -1.86 2.90 5.74
CA ALA A 132 -0.79 2.16 5.09
C ALA A 132 -0.08 3.01 4.00
N TYR A 133 -0.81 3.88 3.30
CA TYR A 133 -0.22 4.81 2.34
C TYR A 133 0.68 5.85 3.03
N GLU A 134 0.28 6.37 4.20
CA GLU A 134 1.14 7.26 4.99
C GLU A 134 2.48 6.58 5.35
N LEU A 135 2.43 5.30 5.73
CA LEU A 135 3.64 4.51 5.98
C LEU A 135 4.45 4.29 4.70
N ALA A 136 3.78 3.99 3.58
CA ALA A 136 4.44 3.79 2.28
C ALA A 136 5.21 5.05 1.84
N LYS A 137 4.66 6.24 2.06
CA LYS A 137 5.35 7.51 1.80
C LYS A 137 6.65 7.65 2.59
N GLN A 138 6.63 7.24 3.86
CA GLN A 138 7.84 7.26 4.69
C GLN A 138 8.91 6.29 4.18
N ILE A 139 8.51 5.08 3.80
CA ILE A 139 9.41 4.06 3.23
C ILE A 139 10.00 4.53 1.90
N ALA A 140 9.22 5.20 1.06
CA ALA A 140 9.67 5.78 -0.21
C ALA A 140 10.63 6.97 -0.05
N GLY A 141 10.79 7.51 1.18
CA GLY A 141 11.60 8.70 1.44
C GLY A 141 10.87 10.01 1.17
N GLY A 142 9.55 9.96 0.99
CA GLY A 142 8.67 11.10 0.78
C GLY A 142 7.68 10.90 -0.35
N GLU A 143 6.56 11.59 -0.28
CA GLU A 143 5.49 11.49 -1.26
C GLU A 143 5.92 11.90 -2.68
N GLN A 144 6.92 12.78 -2.81
CA GLN A 144 7.48 13.20 -4.09
C GLN A 144 8.08 12.04 -4.90
N TYR A 145 8.49 10.97 -4.25
CA TYR A 145 9.05 9.78 -4.90
C TYR A 145 8.00 8.69 -5.19
N VAL A 146 6.78 8.83 -4.68
CA VAL A 146 5.67 7.95 -5.04
C VAL A 146 5.13 8.37 -6.41
N ILE A 147 5.01 7.43 -7.33
CA ILE A 147 4.49 7.63 -8.69
C ILE A 147 2.98 7.47 -8.73
N SER A 148 2.48 6.39 -8.14
CA SER A 148 1.05 6.05 -8.09
C SER A 148 0.76 5.20 -6.84
N ALA A 149 -0.43 5.35 -6.28
CA ALA A 149 -0.90 4.51 -5.19
C ALA A 149 -2.40 4.26 -5.34
N VAL A 150 -2.80 3.00 -5.38
CA VAL A 150 -4.20 2.59 -5.58
C VAL A 150 -4.54 1.38 -4.73
N MET A 151 -5.68 1.44 -4.05
CA MET A 151 -6.32 0.28 -3.45
C MET A 151 -7.29 -0.32 -4.45
N HIS A 152 -7.11 -1.58 -4.81
CA HIS A 152 -8.07 -2.33 -5.60
C HIS A 152 -9.19 -2.85 -4.70
N ALA A 153 -10.41 -2.74 -5.19
CA ALA A 153 -11.64 -3.23 -4.56
C ALA A 153 -12.56 -3.90 -5.58
N ASP A 154 -12.01 -4.31 -6.71
CA ASP A 154 -12.70 -4.90 -7.85
C ASP A 154 -12.28 -6.35 -8.14
N GLU A 155 -11.54 -6.99 -7.23
CA GLU A 155 -11.16 -8.40 -7.34
C GLU A 155 -12.03 -9.25 -6.39
N ARG A 156 -12.89 -10.10 -6.98
CA ARG A 156 -13.79 -10.98 -6.20
C ARG A 156 -13.02 -12.11 -5.53
N ASN A 157 -13.24 -12.31 -4.25
CA ASN A 157 -12.76 -13.50 -3.55
C ASN A 157 -13.84 -14.59 -3.60
N ARG A 158 -13.71 -15.53 -4.54
CA ARG A 158 -14.72 -16.59 -4.75
C ARG A 158 -14.94 -17.44 -3.52
N GLU A 159 -13.86 -17.92 -2.88
CA GLU A 159 -13.96 -18.78 -1.70
C GLU A 159 -14.71 -18.10 -0.56
N ALA A 160 -14.35 -16.84 -0.27
CA ALA A 160 -15.04 -16.06 0.75
C ALA A 160 -16.50 -15.76 0.36
N SER A 161 -16.76 -15.46 -0.92
CA SER A 161 -18.11 -15.21 -1.43
C SER A 161 -19.01 -16.43 -1.29
N ASP A 162 -18.53 -17.59 -1.69
CA ASP A 162 -19.28 -18.84 -1.61
C ASP A 162 -19.56 -19.22 -0.15
N ARG A 163 -18.59 -19.07 0.74
CA ARG A 163 -18.75 -19.36 2.16
C ARG A 163 -19.73 -18.41 2.87
N LEU A 164 -19.74 -17.13 2.49
CA LEU A 164 -20.56 -16.10 3.14
C LEU A 164 -21.91 -15.87 2.44
N GLY A 165 -22.13 -16.49 1.27
CA GLY A 165 -23.36 -16.35 0.49
C GLY A 165 -23.61 -14.94 -0.03
N LYS A 166 -22.56 -14.13 -0.23
CA LYS A 166 -22.60 -12.77 -0.75
C LYS A 166 -21.32 -12.46 -1.51
N ASP A 167 -21.35 -11.47 -2.41
CA ASP A 167 -20.12 -11.02 -3.05
C ASP A 167 -19.15 -10.37 -2.04
N VAL A 168 -17.94 -10.88 -2.03
CA VAL A 168 -16.84 -10.43 -1.17
C VAL A 168 -15.64 -10.12 -2.05
N PHE A 169 -15.03 -8.96 -1.83
CA PHE A 169 -13.89 -8.49 -2.60
C PHE A 169 -12.61 -8.59 -1.80
N HIS A 170 -11.52 -8.85 -2.51
CA HIS A 170 -10.18 -8.86 -1.96
C HIS A 170 -9.58 -7.46 -2.08
N TYR A 171 -9.40 -6.79 -0.95
CA TYR A 171 -8.80 -5.46 -0.91
C TYR A 171 -7.30 -5.55 -0.75
N HIS A 172 -6.55 -4.90 -1.65
CA HIS A 172 -5.10 -4.81 -1.59
C HIS A 172 -4.65 -3.49 -2.19
N MET A 173 -3.46 -3.01 -1.80
CA MET A 173 -2.95 -1.73 -2.27
C MET A 173 -1.62 -1.90 -2.98
N HIS A 174 -1.50 -1.24 -4.13
CA HIS A 174 -0.29 -1.10 -4.90
C HIS A 174 0.28 0.31 -4.75
N VAL A 175 1.56 0.42 -4.44
CA VAL A 175 2.28 1.70 -4.39
C VAL A 175 3.52 1.60 -5.24
N ILE A 176 3.55 2.33 -6.34
CA ILE A 176 4.71 2.45 -7.23
C ILE A 176 5.53 3.66 -6.78
N TYR A 177 6.81 3.46 -6.57
CA TYR A 177 7.71 4.53 -6.14
C TYR A 177 9.11 4.38 -6.74
N LEU A 178 9.90 5.45 -6.65
CA LEU A 178 11.31 5.46 -7.03
C LEU A 178 12.15 5.20 -5.78
N PRO A 179 12.95 4.13 -5.72
CA PRO A 179 13.83 3.85 -4.58
C PRO A 179 15.05 4.79 -4.60
N VAL A 180 14.90 5.98 -4.04
CA VAL A 180 15.95 6.97 -3.98
C VAL A 180 16.72 6.90 -2.65
N VAL A 181 18.01 7.19 -2.72
CA VAL A 181 18.86 7.39 -1.56
C VAL A 181 19.56 8.72 -1.69
N GLU A 182 19.51 9.52 -0.64
CA GLU A 182 20.36 10.69 -0.54
C GLU A 182 21.79 10.26 -0.26
N LYS A 183 22.70 10.67 -1.14
CA LYS A 183 24.12 10.36 -0.99
C LYS A 183 24.95 11.60 -1.27
N GLU A 184 25.78 11.98 -0.32
CA GLU A 184 26.83 12.96 -0.57
C GLU A 184 27.83 12.39 -1.60
N ILE A 185 27.93 13.05 -2.75
CA ILE A 185 28.90 12.66 -3.78
C ILE A 185 30.14 13.55 -3.58
N ARG A 186 31.21 12.98 -3.05
CA ARG A 186 32.53 13.61 -3.02
C ARG A 186 33.22 13.41 -4.35
N TRP A 187 33.56 14.51 -4.99
CA TRP A 187 34.26 14.51 -6.26
C TRP A 187 35.76 14.27 -6.04
N SER A 188 36.40 13.69 -7.05
CA SER A 188 37.84 13.47 -7.00
C SER A 188 38.60 14.80 -6.81
N LYS A 189 39.84 14.71 -6.30
CA LYS A 189 40.77 15.87 -6.15
C LYS A 189 40.98 16.65 -7.44
N ARG A 190 40.63 16.07 -8.61
CA ARG A 190 40.72 16.73 -9.93
C ARG A 190 39.45 17.53 -10.29
N CYS A 191 38.45 17.55 -9.43
CA CYS A 191 37.25 18.37 -9.66
C CYS A 191 37.66 19.84 -9.78
N ARG A 192 37.11 20.53 -10.81
CA ARG A 192 37.41 21.95 -11.04
C ARG A 192 36.83 22.86 -9.93
N ASP A 193 35.75 22.46 -9.32
CA ASP A 193 35.14 23.17 -8.21
C ASP A 193 35.80 22.77 -6.88
N PRO A 194 36.50 23.69 -6.22
CA PRO A 194 37.20 23.42 -4.96
C PRO A 194 36.27 23.02 -3.82
N ALA A 195 35.01 23.51 -3.80
CA ALA A 195 34.00 23.20 -2.78
C ALA A 195 33.50 21.76 -2.85
N LEU A 196 33.67 21.12 -4.02
CA LEU A 196 33.22 19.74 -4.27
C LEU A 196 34.37 18.71 -4.21
N ARG A 197 35.61 19.15 -3.89
CA ARG A 197 36.75 18.23 -3.76
C ARG A 197 36.68 17.46 -2.45
N GLY A 198 36.72 16.13 -2.55
CA GLY A 198 36.81 15.23 -1.39
C GLY A 198 38.25 14.81 -1.07
#